data_756f1fb8401c4d7d9206f66886ecf3c1
#
_entry.id   756f1fb8401c4d7d9206f66886ecf3c1
#
_cell.length_a   1.000
_cell.length_b   1.000
_cell.length_c   1.000
_cell.angle_alpha   90.00
_cell.angle_beta   90.00
_cell.angle_gamma   90.00
#
_symmetry.space_group_name_H-M   'P 1'
#
loop_
_entity.id
_entity.type
_entity.pdbx_description
1 polymer ?
#
loop_
_entity_poly.entity_id
_entity_poly.type
_entity_poly.pdbx_seq_one_letter_code
_entity_poly.pdbx_strand_id
1 'polypeptide(L)'
;MTKFRPIHLERTYQQARDAGLSERTVLHVHRALFTALRDAVRLQYVGRNVAEAVEPPRPRAREVAALEVRNISRILQAIAETDLEIPTLIALGSGMRRGEVLGLRWRDLDLGTGIAHLSQTLSDNGSFETPKSHRSRTFHLPAFLISRLKSHRKDQSERRLLCGEGWKDLDLVVDRGDGAPMRVSALSQRFRYAMTKAGLDLNFHGLRHGNATLSLSAGIDLKVTSQRLGHSTIGITADRYSHVASELDRQAAQKLDDLLAPIVGER
;
A
#
# COMPACT_ATOMS: atom_id res chain seq x y z
N MET A 1 -39.22 21.35 1.26
CA MET A 1 -38.19 20.38 0.85
C MET A 1 -38.87 19.19 0.19
N THR A 2 -38.54 18.87 -1.04
CA THR A 2 -39.05 17.71 -1.77
C THR A 2 -38.71 16.45 -0.96
N LYS A 3 -39.72 15.60 -0.72
CA LYS A 3 -39.58 14.41 0.11
C LYS A 3 -38.54 13.44 -0.51
N PHE A 4 -37.31 13.51 -0.04
CA PHE A 4 -36.29 12.55 -0.43
C PHE A 4 -36.67 11.15 0.10
N ARG A 5 -36.74 10.15 -0.80
CA ARG A 5 -37.24 8.80 -0.51
C ARG A 5 -36.18 7.76 -0.87
N PRO A 6 -36.22 6.55 -0.27
CA PRO A 6 -35.30 5.46 -0.61
C PRO A 6 -35.23 5.17 -2.11
N ILE A 7 -36.37 5.18 -2.81
CA ILE A 7 -36.43 4.94 -4.26
C ILE A 7 -35.55 5.91 -5.08
N HIS A 8 -35.32 7.13 -4.60
CA HIS A 8 -34.47 8.08 -5.30
C HIS A 8 -33.00 7.63 -5.23
N LEU A 9 -32.54 7.03 -4.11
CA LEU A 9 -31.23 6.46 -3.97
C LEU A 9 -31.05 5.23 -4.87
N GLU A 10 -32.03 4.32 -4.88
CA GLU A 10 -31.99 3.13 -5.74
C GLU A 10 -31.89 3.52 -7.23
N ARG A 11 -32.68 4.51 -7.66
CA ARG A 11 -32.59 5.04 -9.03
C ARG A 11 -31.22 5.64 -9.32
N THR A 12 -30.65 6.41 -8.39
CA THR A 12 -29.30 6.96 -8.55
C THR A 12 -28.24 5.88 -8.66
N TYR A 13 -28.36 4.80 -7.88
CA TYR A 13 -27.42 3.67 -7.96
C TYR A 13 -27.57 2.92 -9.28
N GLN A 14 -28.82 2.74 -9.76
CA GLN A 14 -29.05 2.13 -11.06
C GLN A 14 -28.47 2.97 -12.20
N GLN A 15 -28.73 4.28 -12.20
CA GLN A 15 -28.15 5.21 -13.17
C GLN A 15 -26.61 5.18 -13.17
N ALA A 16 -26.00 5.08 -11.98
CA ALA A 16 -24.55 4.96 -11.84
C ALA A 16 -24.02 3.64 -12.47
N ARG A 17 -24.74 2.52 -12.30
CA ARG A 17 -24.44 1.24 -12.95
C ARG A 17 -24.58 1.33 -14.46
N ASP A 18 -25.68 1.89 -14.94
CA ASP A 18 -25.96 2.06 -16.37
C ASP A 18 -24.91 2.96 -17.04
N ALA A 19 -24.33 3.93 -16.30
CA ALA A 19 -23.19 4.73 -16.72
C ALA A 19 -21.83 4.00 -16.64
N GLY A 20 -21.81 2.70 -16.31
CA GLY A 20 -20.60 1.88 -16.26
C GLY A 20 -19.77 1.98 -14.99
N LEU A 21 -20.30 2.60 -13.91
CA LEU A 21 -19.59 2.67 -12.64
C LEU A 21 -19.58 1.30 -11.94
N SER A 22 -18.44 0.96 -11.30
CA SER A 22 -18.32 -0.30 -10.57
C SER A 22 -19.19 -0.33 -9.30
N GLU A 23 -19.64 -1.52 -8.89
CA GLU A 23 -20.36 -1.73 -7.61
C GLU A 23 -19.61 -1.15 -6.41
N ARG A 24 -18.28 -1.15 -6.44
CA ARG A 24 -17.45 -0.53 -5.41
C ARG A 24 -17.61 0.99 -5.40
N THR A 25 -17.70 1.62 -6.56
CA THR A 25 -17.93 3.06 -6.68
C THR A 25 -19.32 3.41 -6.17
N VAL A 26 -20.33 2.63 -6.55
CA VAL A 26 -21.72 2.81 -6.06
C VAL A 26 -21.80 2.64 -4.53
N LEU A 27 -21.07 1.66 -3.97
CA LEU A 27 -20.94 1.51 -2.51
C LEU A 27 -20.29 2.73 -1.83
N HIS A 28 -19.30 3.34 -2.45
CA HIS A 28 -18.70 4.58 -1.91
C HIS A 28 -19.70 5.74 -1.92
N VAL A 29 -20.50 5.87 -2.99
CA VAL A 29 -21.60 6.86 -3.05
C VAL A 29 -22.62 6.59 -1.96
N HIS A 30 -23.06 5.32 -1.78
CA HIS A 30 -23.96 4.94 -0.70
C HIS A 30 -23.43 5.35 0.68
N ARG A 31 -22.17 5.03 0.99
CA ARG A 31 -21.54 5.35 2.28
C ARG A 31 -21.45 6.85 2.52
N ALA A 32 -21.12 7.64 1.50
CA ALA A 32 -21.08 9.11 1.60
C ALA A 32 -22.47 9.68 1.90
N LEU A 33 -23.49 9.24 1.16
CA LEU A 33 -24.88 9.68 1.36
C LEU A 33 -25.44 9.21 2.72
N PHE A 34 -25.14 7.98 3.12
CA PHE A 34 -25.53 7.45 4.44
C PHE A 34 -24.95 8.31 5.56
N THR A 35 -23.67 8.65 5.48
CA THR A 35 -23.01 9.50 6.49
C THR A 35 -23.59 10.91 6.50
N ALA A 36 -23.76 11.54 5.34
CA ALA A 36 -24.33 12.88 5.23
C ALA A 36 -25.77 12.95 5.77
N LEU A 37 -26.61 11.96 5.44
CA LEU A 37 -27.99 11.88 5.93
C LEU A 37 -28.04 11.57 7.43
N ARG A 38 -27.16 10.73 7.96
CA ARG A 38 -27.03 10.49 9.40
C ARG A 38 -26.71 11.80 10.15
N ASP A 39 -25.76 12.58 9.63
CA ASP A 39 -25.40 13.87 10.22
C ASP A 39 -26.55 14.89 10.08
N ALA A 40 -27.29 14.87 8.99
CA ALA A 40 -28.48 15.70 8.80
C ALA A 40 -29.61 15.34 9.79
N VAL A 41 -29.79 14.08 10.14
CA VAL A 41 -30.73 13.66 11.22
C VAL A 41 -30.23 14.17 12.56
N ARG A 42 -28.95 14.00 12.88
CA ARG A 42 -28.36 14.50 14.14
C ARG A 42 -28.50 16.01 14.29
N LEU A 43 -28.38 16.74 13.19
CA LEU A 43 -28.54 18.21 13.15
C LEU A 43 -30.01 18.65 12.96
N GLN A 44 -30.96 17.72 13.00
CA GLN A 44 -32.40 17.95 12.86
C GLN A 44 -32.85 18.61 11.53
N TYR A 45 -32.04 18.51 10.47
CA TYR A 45 -32.43 18.94 9.12
C TYR A 45 -33.46 18.01 8.48
N VAL A 46 -33.43 16.72 8.82
CA VAL A 46 -34.34 15.68 8.33
C VAL A 46 -34.75 14.76 9.49
N GLY A 47 -35.94 14.19 9.43
CA GLY A 47 -36.50 13.37 10.52
C GLY A 47 -35.95 11.92 10.52
N ARG A 48 -35.40 11.43 9.39
CA ARG A 48 -34.84 10.08 9.28
C ARG A 48 -33.79 9.98 8.17
N ASN A 49 -32.90 9.03 8.31
CA ASN A 49 -31.94 8.67 7.26
C ASN A 49 -32.58 7.68 6.28
N VAL A 50 -32.95 8.13 5.09
CA VAL A 50 -33.60 7.26 4.07
C VAL A 50 -32.65 6.22 3.49
N ALA A 51 -31.33 6.38 3.64
CA ALA A 51 -30.35 5.39 3.17
C ALA A 51 -30.33 4.11 4.05
N GLU A 52 -30.90 4.15 5.26
CA GLU A 52 -31.06 2.95 6.11
C GLU A 52 -32.06 1.95 5.52
N ALA A 53 -32.99 2.42 4.69
CA ALA A 53 -33.99 1.59 4.04
C ALA A 53 -33.56 1.08 2.66
N VAL A 54 -32.30 1.33 2.25
CA VAL A 54 -31.76 0.89 0.97
C VAL A 54 -30.65 -0.11 1.22
N GLU A 55 -30.71 -1.26 0.54
CA GLU A 55 -29.66 -2.27 0.63
C GLU A 55 -28.34 -1.72 0.03
N PRO A 56 -27.23 -1.73 0.80
CA PRO A 56 -25.96 -1.24 0.28
C PRO A 56 -25.44 -2.15 -0.84
N PRO A 57 -24.86 -1.56 -1.90
CA PRO A 57 -24.21 -2.34 -2.96
C PRO A 57 -23.18 -3.32 -2.41
N ARG A 58 -23.16 -4.54 -2.94
CA ARG A 58 -22.24 -5.61 -2.52
C ARG A 58 -21.19 -5.88 -3.61
N PRO A 59 -20.08 -5.14 -3.66
CA PRO A 59 -19.03 -5.41 -4.62
C PRO A 59 -18.41 -6.79 -4.35
N ARG A 60 -18.22 -7.57 -5.41
CA ARG A 60 -17.42 -8.79 -5.32
C ARG A 60 -15.99 -8.42 -4.91
N ALA A 61 -15.41 -9.17 -3.99
CA ALA A 61 -14.00 -9.03 -3.67
C ALA A 61 -13.20 -9.29 -4.95
N ARG A 62 -12.44 -8.31 -5.41
CA ARG A 62 -11.49 -8.55 -6.49
C ARG A 62 -10.31 -9.29 -5.87
N GLU A 63 -10.07 -10.50 -6.31
CA GLU A 63 -8.84 -11.20 -5.97
C GLU A 63 -7.67 -10.33 -6.47
N VAL A 64 -6.84 -9.91 -5.55
CA VAL A 64 -5.60 -9.23 -5.91
C VAL A 64 -4.65 -10.34 -6.34
N ALA A 65 -4.34 -10.40 -7.63
CA ALA A 65 -3.35 -11.34 -8.12
C ALA A 65 -2.08 -11.24 -7.26
N ALA A 66 -1.68 -12.37 -6.68
CA ALA A 66 -0.46 -12.42 -5.87
C ALA A 66 0.72 -11.98 -6.75
N LEU A 67 1.57 -11.12 -6.21
CA LEU A 67 2.80 -10.77 -6.90
C LEU A 67 3.72 -12.01 -6.89
N GLU A 68 3.78 -12.70 -8.01
CA GLU A 68 4.64 -13.87 -8.16
C GLU A 68 6.11 -13.47 -8.28
N VAL A 69 6.99 -14.27 -7.70
CA VAL A 69 8.44 -14.04 -7.74
C VAL A 69 8.96 -13.87 -9.18
N ARG A 70 8.41 -14.64 -10.14
CA ARG A 70 8.74 -14.52 -11.58
C ARG A 70 8.45 -13.13 -12.17
N ASN A 71 7.48 -12.40 -11.63
CA ASN A 71 7.14 -11.06 -12.09
C ASN A 71 8.09 -10.00 -11.53
N ILE A 72 8.81 -10.27 -10.43
CA ILE A 72 9.75 -9.32 -9.83
C ILE A 72 10.87 -8.96 -10.82
N SER A 73 11.46 -9.93 -11.50
CA SER A 73 12.50 -9.67 -12.51
C SER A 73 11.99 -8.76 -13.63
N ARG A 74 10.75 -8.97 -14.11
CA ARG A 74 10.13 -8.13 -15.14
C ARG A 74 9.86 -6.71 -14.63
N ILE A 75 9.42 -6.57 -13.38
CA ILE A 75 9.24 -5.26 -12.74
C ILE A 75 10.59 -4.54 -12.69
N LEU A 76 11.64 -5.19 -12.18
CA LEU A 76 12.96 -4.59 -12.03
C LEU A 76 13.56 -4.18 -13.38
N GLN A 77 13.41 -5.01 -14.43
CA GLN A 77 13.80 -4.65 -15.78
C GLN A 77 13.07 -3.45 -16.34
N ALA A 78 11.75 -3.35 -16.08
CA ALA A 78 10.92 -2.24 -16.59
C ALA A 78 11.22 -0.88 -15.93
N ILE A 79 11.83 -0.88 -14.74
CA ILE A 79 12.15 0.34 -13.98
C ILE A 79 13.66 0.61 -13.88
N ALA A 80 14.50 -0.28 -14.39
CA ALA A 80 15.96 -0.12 -14.33
C ALA A 80 16.39 1.24 -14.90
N GLU A 81 17.31 1.89 -14.19
CA GLU A 81 17.88 3.20 -14.58
C GLU A 81 16.85 4.34 -14.72
N THR A 82 15.67 4.16 -14.15
CA THR A 82 14.64 5.20 -14.09
C THR A 82 14.50 5.73 -12.66
N ASP A 83 13.86 6.89 -12.51
CA ASP A 83 13.51 7.45 -11.20
C ASP A 83 12.43 6.64 -10.44
N LEU A 84 11.89 5.58 -11.06
CA LEU A 84 10.98 4.63 -10.41
C LEU A 84 11.72 3.51 -9.67
N GLU A 85 13.01 3.31 -9.90
CA GLU A 85 13.77 2.20 -9.33
C GLU A 85 13.78 2.26 -7.78
N ILE A 86 14.27 3.35 -7.23
CA ILE A 86 14.40 3.50 -5.78
C ILE A 86 13.05 3.42 -5.06
N PRO A 87 12.00 4.18 -5.45
CA PRO A 87 10.70 4.06 -4.79
C PRO A 87 10.10 2.64 -4.90
N THR A 88 10.32 1.94 -6.01
CA THR A 88 9.84 0.57 -6.18
C THR A 88 10.58 -0.42 -5.28
N LEU A 89 11.91 -0.33 -5.18
CA LEU A 89 12.71 -1.18 -4.29
C LEU A 89 12.36 -0.94 -2.81
N ILE A 90 12.14 0.31 -2.41
CA ILE A 90 11.67 0.65 -1.06
C ILE A 90 10.32 -0.02 -0.80
N ALA A 91 9.35 0.14 -1.72
CA ALA A 91 8.02 -0.45 -1.55
C ALA A 91 8.05 -1.99 -1.50
N LEU A 92 8.86 -2.64 -2.35
CA LEU A 92 9.05 -4.10 -2.36
C LEU A 92 9.73 -4.61 -1.09
N GLY A 93 10.80 -3.95 -0.64
CA GLY A 93 11.59 -4.41 0.50
C GLY A 93 10.97 -4.10 1.87
N SER A 94 10.14 -3.06 1.97
CA SER A 94 9.59 -2.58 3.24
C SER A 94 8.07 -2.70 3.36
N GLY A 95 7.35 -2.83 2.25
CA GLY A 95 5.88 -2.77 2.22
C GLY A 95 5.30 -1.37 2.53
N MET A 96 6.08 -0.30 2.43
CA MET A 96 5.63 1.07 2.68
C MET A 96 4.54 1.51 1.70
N ARG A 97 3.63 2.38 2.16
CA ARG A 97 2.64 3.04 1.29
C ARG A 97 3.34 4.08 0.41
N ARG A 98 2.78 4.37 -0.78
CA ARG A 98 3.34 5.35 -1.72
C ARG A 98 3.72 6.69 -1.09
N GLY A 99 2.84 7.25 -0.24
CA GLY A 99 3.13 8.51 0.46
C GLY A 99 4.22 8.38 1.52
N GLU A 100 4.33 7.22 2.16
CA GLU A 100 5.40 6.89 3.11
C GLU A 100 6.76 6.78 2.38
N VAL A 101 6.78 6.15 1.20
CA VAL A 101 7.98 6.06 0.35
C VAL A 101 8.47 7.44 -0.08
N LEU A 102 7.55 8.31 -0.52
CA LEU A 102 7.88 9.66 -0.96
C LEU A 102 8.17 10.65 0.19
N GLY A 103 7.69 10.32 1.40
CA GLY A 103 7.97 11.10 2.60
C GLY A 103 9.21 10.64 3.36
N LEU A 104 9.86 9.54 2.95
CA LEU A 104 11.01 8.99 3.66
C LEU A 104 12.23 9.92 3.56
N ARG A 105 12.89 10.18 4.69
CA ARG A 105 14.06 11.07 4.78
C ARG A 105 15.31 10.27 5.11
N TRP A 106 16.47 10.79 4.74
CA TRP A 106 17.75 10.16 5.06
C TRP A 106 18.01 10.08 6.57
N ARG A 107 17.60 11.08 7.35
CA ARG A 107 17.72 11.06 8.82
C ARG A 107 16.84 10.03 9.51
N ASP A 108 15.83 9.49 8.81
CA ASP A 108 14.96 8.43 9.30
C ASP A 108 15.55 7.02 9.02
N LEU A 109 16.75 6.96 8.40
CA LEU A 109 17.43 5.72 8.01
C LEU A 109 18.81 5.61 8.69
N ASP A 110 19.00 4.54 9.43
CA ASP A 110 20.34 4.10 9.81
C ASP A 110 20.79 2.98 8.86
N LEU A 111 21.58 3.36 7.86
CA LEU A 111 22.09 2.40 6.86
C LEU A 111 23.27 1.56 7.40
N GLY A 112 23.76 1.80 8.61
CA GLY A 112 24.72 0.96 9.29
C GLY A 112 24.05 -0.25 9.94
N THR A 113 23.02 0.00 10.74
CA THR A 113 22.24 -1.03 11.43
C THR A 113 21.08 -1.57 10.59
N GLY A 114 20.75 -0.90 9.47
CA GLY A 114 19.62 -1.27 8.62
C GLY A 114 18.25 -0.91 9.21
N ILE A 115 18.20 0.04 10.15
CA ILE A 115 16.94 0.44 10.79
C ILE A 115 16.32 1.63 10.02
N ALA A 116 15.02 1.52 9.76
CA ALA A 116 14.18 2.59 9.23
C ALA A 116 13.14 3.01 10.26
N HIS A 117 13.01 4.32 10.48
CA HIS A 117 12.01 4.92 11.37
C HIS A 117 11.03 5.77 10.56
N LEU A 118 9.83 5.25 10.33
CA LEU A 118 8.80 5.94 9.56
C LEU A 118 8.07 6.97 10.42
N SER A 119 8.30 8.25 10.18
CA SER A 119 7.77 9.36 10.98
C SER A 119 6.83 10.28 10.19
N GLN A 120 6.89 10.26 8.84
CA GLN A 120 6.03 11.12 8.01
C GLN A 120 5.59 10.44 6.71
N THR A 121 4.62 11.04 6.06
CA THR A 121 4.08 10.65 4.76
C THR A 121 3.82 11.90 3.92
N LEU A 122 4.02 11.80 2.61
CA LEU A 122 3.62 12.82 1.66
C LEU A 122 2.16 12.55 1.24
N SER A 123 1.30 13.54 1.41
CA SER A 123 -0.12 13.46 1.00
C SER A 123 -0.32 13.87 -0.46
N ASP A 124 -1.50 13.57 -1.01
CA ASP A 124 -1.82 13.89 -2.42
C ASP A 124 -1.88 15.41 -2.69
N ASN A 125 -2.12 16.23 -1.66
CA ASN A 125 -2.08 17.71 -1.75
C ASN A 125 -0.64 18.28 -1.67
N GLY A 126 0.38 17.44 -1.48
CA GLY A 126 1.79 17.85 -1.40
C GLY A 126 2.27 18.23 0.00
N SER A 127 1.44 18.11 1.03
CA SER A 127 1.85 18.35 2.42
C SER A 127 2.49 17.10 3.04
N PHE A 128 3.46 17.33 3.95
CA PHE A 128 3.98 16.27 4.81
C PHE A 128 3.12 16.17 6.08
N GLU A 129 2.67 14.97 6.35
CA GLU A 129 1.76 14.67 7.46
C GLU A 129 2.34 13.52 8.29
N THR A 130 1.89 13.38 9.55
CA THR A 130 2.12 12.17 10.31
C THR A 130 1.37 10.99 9.67
N PRO A 131 1.90 9.76 9.72
CA PRO A 131 1.22 8.61 9.14
C PRO A 131 -0.21 8.47 9.67
N LYS A 132 -1.17 8.13 8.79
CA LYS A 132 -2.62 8.01 9.10
C LYS A 132 -2.95 7.11 10.30
N SER A 133 -2.06 6.19 10.65
CA SER A 133 -2.19 5.35 11.86
C SER A 133 -1.80 6.08 13.15
N HIS A 134 -1.38 7.37 13.09
CA HIS A 134 -0.80 8.13 14.21
C HIS A 134 0.32 7.40 14.97
N ARG A 135 0.88 6.34 14.38
CA ARG A 135 1.98 5.55 14.96
C ARG A 135 3.17 5.59 14.02
N SER A 136 4.24 6.17 14.50
CA SER A 136 5.57 5.92 13.93
C SER A 136 5.87 4.42 14.07
N ARG A 137 6.54 3.86 13.10
CA ARG A 137 7.00 2.47 13.18
C ARG A 137 8.46 2.35 12.79
N THR A 138 9.14 1.47 13.49
CA THR A 138 10.54 1.13 13.25
C THR A 138 10.60 -0.30 12.74
N PHE A 139 11.41 -0.55 11.72
CA PHE A 139 11.60 -1.88 11.13
C PHE A 139 12.96 -1.99 10.44
N HIS A 140 13.45 -3.23 10.30
CA HIS A 140 14.71 -3.49 9.60
C HIS A 140 14.51 -3.56 8.09
N LEU A 141 15.45 -2.97 7.35
CA LEU A 141 15.54 -3.05 5.90
C LEU A 141 16.32 -4.30 5.47
N PRO A 142 15.93 -4.96 4.38
CA PRO A 142 16.72 -6.03 3.80
C PRO A 142 18.10 -5.53 3.30
N ALA A 143 19.12 -6.38 3.37
CA ALA A 143 20.49 -6.02 3.00
C ALA A 143 20.62 -5.50 1.55
N PHE A 144 19.89 -6.08 0.59
CA PHE A 144 19.90 -5.60 -0.80
C PHE A 144 19.42 -4.14 -0.91
N LEU A 145 18.40 -3.76 -0.12
CA LEU A 145 17.87 -2.41 -0.13
C LEU A 145 18.84 -1.42 0.51
N ILE A 146 19.50 -1.82 1.61
CA ILE A 146 20.54 -1.00 2.26
C ILE A 146 21.67 -0.71 1.27
N SER A 147 22.18 -1.72 0.56
CA SER A 147 23.24 -1.56 -0.43
C SER A 147 22.83 -0.58 -1.53
N ARG A 148 21.59 -0.74 -2.07
CA ARG A 148 21.11 0.12 -3.15
C ARG A 148 20.84 1.55 -2.68
N LEU A 149 20.37 1.73 -1.45
CA LEU A 149 20.19 3.06 -0.85
C LEU A 149 21.52 3.78 -0.59
N LYS A 150 22.58 3.06 -0.20
CA LYS A 150 23.94 3.63 -0.08
C LYS A 150 24.45 4.17 -1.42
N SER A 151 24.29 3.40 -2.50
CA SER A 151 24.64 3.87 -3.85
C SER A 151 23.80 5.07 -4.25
N HIS A 152 22.48 4.99 -4.08
CA HIS A 152 21.56 6.09 -4.40
C HIS A 152 21.88 7.39 -3.66
N ARG A 153 22.29 7.31 -2.38
CA ARG A 153 22.70 8.49 -1.60
C ARG A 153 23.91 9.17 -2.20
N LYS A 154 24.88 8.40 -2.72
CA LYS A 154 26.02 8.94 -3.43
C LYS A 154 25.60 9.63 -4.73
N ASP A 155 24.81 8.96 -5.56
CA ASP A 155 24.32 9.51 -6.82
C ASP A 155 23.48 10.79 -6.61
N GLN A 156 22.68 10.81 -5.54
CA GLN A 156 21.89 12.01 -5.15
C GLN A 156 22.78 13.16 -4.67
N SER A 157 23.85 12.84 -3.94
CA SER A 157 24.83 13.86 -3.50
C SER A 157 25.55 14.51 -4.68
N GLU A 158 25.91 13.74 -5.70
CA GLU A 158 26.49 14.25 -6.95
C GLU A 158 25.50 15.16 -7.69
N ARG A 159 24.22 14.75 -7.82
CA ARG A 159 23.16 15.59 -8.41
C ARG A 159 22.95 16.88 -7.61
N ARG A 160 23.01 16.83 -6.27
CA ARG A 160 22.91 18.00 -5.41
C ARG A 160 24.01 19.02 -5.69
N LEU A 161 25.25 18.56 -5.85
CA LEU A 161 26.39 19.41 -6.20
C LEU A 161 26.21 20.08 -7.56
N LEU A 162 25.73 19.33 -8.56
CA LEU A 162 25.46 19.86 -9.91
C LEU A 162 24.30 20.85 -9.93
N CYS A 163 23.28 20.65 -9.11
CA CYS A 163 22.10 21.52 -9.03
C CYS A 163 22.40 22.84 -8.28
N GLY A 164 23.40 22.84 -7.37
CA GLY A 164 23.82 24.02 -6.60
C GLY A 164 22.65 24.66 -5.82
N GLU A 165 22.47 25.97 -5.98
CA GLU A 165 21.41 26.73 -5.29
C GLU A 165 19.98 26.32 -5.68
N GLY A 166 19.80 25.64 -6.80
CA GLY A 166 18.51 25.11 -7.24
C GLY A 166 18.02 23.92 -6.41
N TRP A 167 18.90 23.29 -5.61
CA TRP A 167 18.57 22.13 -4.80
C TRP A 167 17.66 22.47 -3.62
N LYS A 168 16.56 21.75 -3.48
CA LYS A 168 15.65 21.86 -2.33
C LYS A 168 16.02 20.86 -1.24
N ASP A 169 16.63 21.33 -0.16
CA ASP A 169 17.12 20.49 0.93
C ASP A 169 15.99 20.06 1.88
N LEU A 170 15.20 19.08 1.44
CA LEU A 170 14.13 18.47 2.23
C LEU A 170 14.54 17.13 2.85
N ASP A 171 15.80 16.72 2.71
CA ASP A 171 16.37 15.48 3.24
C ASP A 171 15.66 14.21 2.73
N LEU A 172 14.96 14.28 1.58
CA LEU A 172 14.18 13.17 1.03
C LEU A 172 15.06 12.11 0.39
N VAL A 173 14.71 10.84 0.60
CA VAL A 173 15.34 9.70 -0.07
C VAL A 173 14.91 9.65 -1.54
N VAL A 174 13.65 9.94 -1.83
CA VAL A 174 13.07 9.97 -3.17
C VAL A 174 12.70 11.40 -3.51
N ASP A 175 13.37 11.96 -4.49
CA ASP A 175 13.14 13.31 -5.03
C ASP A 175 12.90 13.25 -6.54
N ARG A 176 12.53 14.36 -7.15
CA ARG A 176 12.32 14.47 -8.60
C ARG A 176 13.57 14.91 -9.38
N GLY A 177 14.76 14.90 -8.75
CA GLY A 177 16.04 15.28 -9.36
C GLY A 177 16.62 16.61 -8.85
N ASP A 178 15.81 17.45 -8.20
CA ASP A 178 16.18 18.76 -7.66
C ASP A 178 15.97 18.84 -6.12
N GLY A 179 15.87 17.72 -5.44
CA GLY A 179 15.59 17.65 -4.00
C GLY A 179 14.13 17.89 -3.63
N ALA A 180 13.28 18.33 -4.56
CA ALA A 180 11.85 18.52 -4.32
C ALA A 180 11.10 17.18 -4.35
N PRO A 181 9.95 17.07 -3.64
CA PRO A 181 9.19 15.85 -3.61
C PRO A 181 8.54 15.53 -4.97
N MET A 182 8.55 14.27 -5.34
CA MET A 182 7.74 13.76 -6.45
C MET A 182 6.26 13.77 -6.03
N ARG A 183 5.35 14.19 -6.93
CA ARG A 183 3.91 14.11 -6.65
C ARG A 183 3.46 12.65 -6.52
N VAL A 184 2.63 12.38 -5.51
CA VAL A 184 2.12 11.02 -5.21
C VAL A 184 1.35 10.43 -6.39
N SER A 185 0.55 11.26 -7.08
CA SER A 185 -0.16 10.87 -8.31
C SER A 185 0.79 10.56 -9.46
N ALA A 186 1.87 11.34 -9.63
CA ALA A 186 2.87 11.13 -10.68
C ALA A 186 3.58 9.79 -10.53
N LEU A 187 4.03 9.44 -9.31
CA LEU A 187 4.60 8.12 -9.03
C LEU A 187 3.65 6.99 -9.45
N SER A 188 2.38 7.09 -9.06
CA SER A 188 1.38 6.06 -9.38
C SER A 188 1.12 5.92 -10.88
N GLN A 189 1.00 7.04 -11.59
CA GLN A 189 0.74 7.05 -13.04
C GLN A 189 1.95 6.53 -13.83
N ARG A 190 3.15 7.01 -13.52
CA ARG A 190 4.39 6.59 -14.19
C ARG A 190 4.69 5.12 -13.94
N PHE A 191 4.53 4.64 -12.70
CA PHE A 191 4.68 3.23 -12.39
C PHE A 191 3.67 2.38 -13.16
N ARG A 192 2.39 2.76 -13.17
CA ARG A 192 1.37 2.04 -13.91
C ARG A 192 1.68 1.99 -15.40
N TYR A 193 2.13 3.10 -15.99
CA TYR A 193 2.54 3.14 -17.40
C TYR A 193 3.70 2.17 -17.69
N ALA A 194 4.75 2.16 -16.85
CA ALA A 194 5.88 1.24 -16.98
C ALA A 194 5.43 -0.23 -16.88
N MET A 195 4.56 -0.56 -15.93
CA MET A 195 4.02 -1.92 -15.76
C MET A 195 3.15 -2.34 -16.95
N THR A 196 2.27 -1.47 -17.43
CA THR A 196 1.46 -1.76 -18.63
C THR A 196 2.34 -2.02 -19.85
N LYS A 197 3.39 -1.23 -20.05
CA LYS A 197 4.39 -1.44 -21.12
C LYS A 197 5.14 -2.77 -20.99
N ALA A 198 5.38 -3.22 -19.75
CA ALA A 198 5.97 -4.51 -19.46
C ALA A 198 4.95 -5.68 -19.52
N GLY A 199 3.68 -5.43 -19.89
CA GLY A 199 2.61 -6.44 -19.92
C GLY A 199 2.20 -6.95 -18.53
N LEU A 200 2.28 -6.10 -17.50
CA LEU A 200 1.91 -6.40 -16.12
C LEU A 200 0.73 -5.52 -15.67
N ASP A 201 -0.36 -6.13 -15.19
CA ASP A 201 -1.46 -5.39 -14.53
C ASP A 201 -1.13 -5.19 -13.04
N LEU A 202 -0.22 -4.26 -12.78
CA LEU A 202 0.25 -3.95 -11.44
C LEU A 202 0.23 -2.43 -11.21
N ASN A 203 -0.33 -2.00 -10.09
CA ASN A 203 -0.21 -0.62 -9.62
C ASN A 203 0.80 -0.53 -8.46
N PHE A 204 1.23 0.68 -8.11
CA PHE A 204 2.26 0.88 -7.08
C PHE A 204 1.85 0.31 -5.70
N HIS A 205 0.56 0.34 -5.35
CA HIS A 205 0.07 -0.25 -4.10
C HIS A 205 0.15 -1.78 -4.11
N GLY A 206 0.11 -2.40 -5.29
CA GLY A 206 0.31 -3.84 -5.48
C GLY A 206 1.69 -4.34 -5.02
N LEU A 207 2.72 -3.48 -5.03
CA LEU A 207 4.05 -3.82 -4.49
C LEU A 207 3.99 -4.10 -2.98
N ARG A 208 3.21 -3.32 -2.23
CA ARG A 208 2.98 -3.57 -0.81
C ARG A 208 2.21 -4.86 -0.57
N HIS A 209 1.22 -5.17 -1.40
CA HIS A 209 0.54 -6.47 -1.36
C HIS A 209 1.51 -7.60 -1.67
N GLY A 210 2.37 -7.42 -2.68
CA GLY A 210 3.43 -8.36 -3.01
C GLY A 210 4.39 -8.60 -1.85
N ASN A 211 4.86 -7.53 -1.19
CA ASN A 211 5.72 -7.66 -0.01
C ASN A 211 5.04 -8.50 1.10
N ALA A 212 3.76 -8.27 1.36
CA ALA A 212 3.03 -9.04 2.36
C ALA A 212 2.89 -10.52 1.98
N THR A 213 2.49 -10.81 0.73
CA THR A 213 2.38 -12.19 0.23
C THR A 213 3.73 -12.91 0.30
N LEU A 214 4.80 -12.27 -0.18
CA LEU A 214 6.16 -12.83 -0.14
C LEU A 214 6.64 -13.08 1.30
N SER A 215 6.35 -12.15 2.21
CA SER A 215 6.70 -12.33 3.64
C SER A 215 6.01 -13.54 4.25
N LEU A 216 4.70 -13.68 4.03
CA LEU A 216 3.93 -14.80 4.52
C LEU A 216 4.39 -16.12 3.87
N SER A 217 4.58 -16.15 2.55
CA SER A 217 5.09 -17.33 1.83
C SER A 217 6.50 -17.74 2.28
N ALA A 218 7.31 -16.78 2.75
CA ALA A 218 8.60 -17.05 3.37
C ALA A 218 8.50 -17.52 4.85
N GLY A 219 7.28 -17.73 5.37
CA GLY A 219 7.04 -18.19 6.73
C GLY A 219 7.20 -17.12 7.80
N ILE A 220 7.22 -15.83 7.41
CA ILE A 220 7.23 -14.73 8.39
C ILE A 220 5.85 -14.67 9.06
N ASP A 221 5.84 -14.61 10.39
CA ASP A 221 4.63 -14.55 11.18
C ASP A 221 3.68 -13.43 10.75
N LEU A 222 2.36 -13.72 10.77
CA LEU A 222 1.30 -12.79 10.34
C LEU A 222 1.30 -11.49 11.16
N LYS A 223 1.58 -11.58 12.48
CA LYS A 223 1.64 -10.40 13.36
C LYS A 223 2.86 -9.53 13.01
N VAL A 224 4.02 -10.16 12.77
CA VAL A 224 5.23 -9.45 12.33
C VAL A 224 4.99 -8.76 10.99
N THR A 225 4.41 -9.47 10.01
CA THR A 225 4.06 -8.91 8.70
C THR A 225 3.08 -7.74 8.85
N SER A 226 2.02 -7.89 9.64
CA SER A 226 1.04 -6.83 9.92
C SER A 226 1.67 -5.59 10.56
N GLN A 227 2.58 -5.78 11.53
CA GLN A 227 3.31 -4.69 12.19
C GLN A 227 4.23 -3.95 11.20
N ARG A 228 5.01 -4.68 10.38
CA ARG A 228 5.88 -4.10 9.35
C ARG A 228 5.08 -3.26 8.36
N LEU A 229 3.92 -3.74 7.95
CA LEU A 229 3.01 -3.02 7.07
C LEU A 229 2.33 -1.83 7.77
N GLY A 230 2.22 -1.81 9.09
CA GLY A 230 1.48 -0.79 9.84
C GLY A 230 -0.03 -0.87 9.58
N HIS A 231 -0.59 -2.08 9.63
CA HIS A 231 -2.04 -2.26 9.65
C HIS A 231 -2.57 -1.97 11.07
N SER A 232 -3.75 -1.37 11.15
CA SER A 232 -4.37 -1.03 12.44
C SER A 232 -4.80 -2.26 13.21
N THR A 233 -5.16 -3.33 12.51
CA THR A 233 -5.54 -4.63 13.09
C THR A 233 -4.93 -5.77 12.27
N ILE A 234 -4.64 -6.91 12.93
CA ILE A 234 -4.14 -8.14 12.29
C ILE A 234 -5.18 -8.69 11.30
N GLY A 235 -6.48 -8.53 11.59
CA GLY A 235 -7.59 -8.96 10.74
C GLY A 235 -7.46 -8.44 9.31
N ILE A 236 -7.01 -7.21 9.10
CA ILE A 236 -6.79 -6.65 7.76
C ILE A 236 -5.77 -7.48 6.95
N THR A 237 -4.75 -8.02 7.61
CA THR A 237 -3.76 -8.89 6.97
C THR A 237 -4.34 -10.29 6.78
N ALA A 238 -4.99 -10.87 7.80
CA ALA A 238 -5.58 -12.20 7.73
C ALA A 238 -6.65 -12.31 6.63
N ASP A 239 -7.63 -11.38 6.59
CA ASP A 239 -8.71 -11.38 5.59
C ASP A 239 -8.20 -11.25 4.16
N ARG A 240 -7.12 -10.49 3.98
CA ARG A 240 -6.59 -10.16 2.66
C ARG A 240 -5.67 -11.25 2.08
N TYR A 241 -5.06 -12.06 2.95
CA TYR A 241 -4.07 -13.08 2.60
C TYR A 241 -4.49 -14.49 3.01
N SER A 242 -5.78 -14.72 3.21
CA SER A 242 -6.35 -16.03 3.55
C SER A 242 -6.03 -17.11 2.51
N HIS A 243 -5.86 -16.73 1.24
CA HIS A 243 -5.46 -17.66 0.17
C HIS A 243 -4.05 -18.26 0.35
N VAL A 244 -3.18 -17.64 1.16
CA VAL A 244 -1.85 -18.18 1.50
C VAL A 244 -1.94 -19.19 2.65
N ALA A 245 -3.07 -19.23 3.37
CA ALA A 245 -3.22 -20.03 4.59
C ALA A 245 -3.06 -21.54 4.34
N SER A 246 -3.56 -22.07 3.23
CA SER A 246 -3.45 -23.50 2.91
C SER A 246 -2.01 -23.94 2.67
N GLU A 247 -1.20 -23.11 2.03
CA GLU A 247 0.22 -23.40 1.82
C GLU A 247 1.01 -23.27 3.13
N LEU A 248 0.67 -22.29 3.96
CA LEU A 248 1.26 -22.14 5.30
C LEU A 248 0.90 -23.30 6.22
N ASP A 249 -0.31 -23.83 6.14
CA ASP A 249 -0.74 -25.02 6.90
C ASP A 249 0.07 -26.23 6.48
N ARG A 250 0.24 -26.48 5.18
CA ARG A 250 1.10 -27.55 4.65
C ARG A 250 2.55 -27.43 5.13
N GLN A 251 3.12 -26.21 5.11
CA GLN A 251 4.47 -25.96 5.59
C GLN A 251 4.59 -26.16 7.11
N ALA A 252 3.55 -25.79 7.87
CA ALA A 252 3.51 -26.03 9.32
C ALA A 252 3.46 -27.52 9.62
N ALA A 253 2.64 -28.30 8.92
CA ALA A 253 2.58 -29.75 9.04
C ALA A 253 3.96 -30.39 8.74
N GLN A 254 4.62 -29.98 7.65
CA GLN A 254 5.96 -30.47 7.32
C GLN A 254 6.99 -30.15 8.40
N LYS A 255 7.01 -28.92 8.93
CA LYS A 255 7.92 -28.55 10.03
C LYS A 255 7.69 -29.36 11.30
N LEU A 256 6.43 -29.67 11.61
CA LEU A 256 6.08 -30.53 12.74
C LEU A 256 6.56 -31.97 12.49
N ASP A 257 6.40 -32.47 11.27
CA ASP A 257 6.90 -33.79 10.88
C ASP A 257 8.41 -33.86 11.02
N ASP A 258 9.14 -32.88 10.47
CA ASP A 258 10.61 -32.78 10.55
C ASP A 258 11.12 -32.77 12.01
N LEU A 259 10.36 -32.18 12.93
CA LEU A 259 10.69 -32.11 14.35
C LEU A 259 10.33 -33.40 15.11
N LEU A 260 9.20 -33.98 14.81
CA LEU A 260 8.63 -35.08 15.61
C LEU A 260 8.92 -36.46 15.04
N ALA A 261 9.06 -36.63 13.73
CA ALA A 261 9.33 -37.93 13.13
C ALA A 261 10.59 -38.62 13.66
N PRO A 262 11.74 -37.93 13.90
CA PRO A 262 12.91 -38.57 14.54
C PRO A 262 12.63 -39.08 15.94
N ILE A 263 11.75 -38.42 16.70
CA ILE A 263 11.42 -38.80 18.10
C ILE A 263 10.39 -39.93 18.11
N VAL A 264 9.42 -39.88 17.21
CA VAL A 264 8.33 -40.87 17.16
C VAL A 264 8.76 -42.15 16.45
N GLY A 265 9.67 -42.05 15.48
CA GLY A 265 10.20 -43.20 14.73
C GLY A 265 11.21 -44.08 15.51
N GLU A 266 11.71 -43.61 16.64
CA GLU A 266 12.59 -44.36 17.54
C GLU A 266 11.83 -45.26 18.57
N ARG A 267 10.48 -45.36 18.45
CA ARG A 267 9.65 -46.27 19.24
C ARG A 267 9.17 -47.41 18.36
#